data_7c8563502038604ab4eca4ec78580410
#
_entry.id   7c8563502038604ab4eca4ec78580410
#
_cell.length_a   1.000
_cell.length_b   1.000
_cell.length_c   1.000
_cell.angle_alpha   90.00
_cell.angle_beta   90.00
_cell.angle_gamma   90.00
#
_symmetry.space_group_name_H-M   'P 1'
#
loop_
_entity.id
_entity.type
_entity.pdbx_description
1 polymer ?
#
loop_
_entity_poly.entity_id
_entity_poly.type
_entity_poly.pdbx_seq_one_letter_code
_entity_poly.pdbx_strand_id
1 'polypeptide(L)'
;ETAIAATKVSERYGEILARGEVPNLITTCCPTINMLVEKYFPELIDQLASVPSPAVAHCRMLREAYGPDCKVVFIGPCISKKHEAEVSGAMDAVLLFDEVREWLRRESIPVDGGEDESAREMHHTLSRVYPVPGGILKTIPLEQRKKYNAVAVDGLNRCIQTLRDIRDNKITGYVLEMSSCVDSCVGGPGLHEHGTPFLLSKSAVYDFSRRKPETPLPRTE
;
A
#
# COMPACT_ATOMS: atom_id res chain seq x y z
N GLU A 1 -11.50 -3.70 4.23
CA GLU A 1 -10.72 -3.34 3.05
C GLU A 1 -9.59 -2.37 3.42
N THR A 2 -8.33 -2.74 3.16
CA THR A 2 -7.14 -1.94 3.53
C THR A 2 -7.13 -0.54 2.89
N ALA A 3 -7.83 -0.34 1.78
CA ALA A 3 -7.94 0.96 1.12
C ALA A 3 -8.56 2.05 2.01
N ILE A 4 -9.36 1.69 3.01
CA ILE A 4 -9.92 2.63 4.01
C ILE A 4 -8.77 3.26 4.81
N ALA A 5 -7.85 2.46 5.32
CA ALA A 5 -6.68 2.96 6.04
C ALA A 5 -5.68 3.67 5.11
N ALA A 6 -5.58 3.24 3.84
CA ALA A 6 -4.76 3.90 2.84
C ALA A 6 -5.17 5.36 2.63
N THR A 7 -6.46 5.68 2.74
CA THR A 7 -6.95 7.06 2.71
C THR A 7 -6.35 7.89 3.86
N LYS A 8 -6.36 7.35 5.08
CA LYS A 8 -5.75 8.00 6.25
C LYS A 8 -4.24 8.20 6.10
N VAL A 9 -3.57 7.21 5.51
CA VAL A 9 -2.14 7.29 5.20
C VAL A 9 -1.85 8.41 4.19
N SER A 10 -2.68 8.54 3.14
CA SER A 10 -2.55 9.64 2.16
C SER A 10 -2.76 11.02 2.76
N GLU A 11 -3.76 11.17 3.64
CA GLU A 11 -4.00 12.40 4.38
C GLU A 11 -2.74 12.79 5.16
N ARG A 12 -2.12 11.82 5.82
CA ARG A 12 -0.91 12.02 6.61
C ARG A 12 0.31 12.43 5.77
N TYR A 13 0.50 11.80 4.60
CA TYR A 13 1.52 12.24 3.64
C TYR A 13 1.28 13.69 3.20
N GLY A 14 0.02 14.03 2.90
CA GLY A 14 -0.35 15.38 2.52
C GLY A 14 -0.03 16.42 3.60
N GLU A 15 -0.30 16.11 4.88
CA GLU A 15 0.03 16.99 6.00
C GLU A 15 1.53 17.24 6.13
N ILE A 16 2.36 16.19 5.97
CA ILE A 16 3.83 16.32 6.00
C ILE A 16 4.32 17.22 4.86
N LEU A 17 3.82 16.97 3.64
CA LEU A 17 4.20 17.74 2.45
C LEU A 17 3.74 19.21 2.53
N ALA A 18 2.57 19.46 3.11
CA ALA A 18 2.04 20.81 3.27
C ALA A 18 2.94 21.70 4.16
N ARG A 19 3.60 21.11 5.18
CA ARG A 19 4.57 21.80 6.04
C ARG A 19 5.81 22.24 5.24
N GLY A 20 6.25 21.44 4.27
CA GLY A 20 7.38 21.77 3.42
C GLY A 20 8.73 21.75 4.13
N GLU A 21 8.86 20.93 5.19
CA GLU A 21 10.03 20.90 6.08
C GLU A 21 11.06 19.86 5.67
N VAL A 22 10.71 18.94 4.75
CA VAL A 22 11.57 17.85 4.30
C VAL A 22 12.13 18.11 2.91
N PRO A 23 13.43 17.82 2.64
CA PRO A 23 14.01 18.02 1.31
C PRO A 23 13.37 17.10 0.27
N ASN A 24 13.09 15.86 0.63
CA ASN A 24 12.30 14.90 -0.13
C ASN A 24 11.41 14.14 0.85
N LEU A 25 10.32 13.52 0.35
CA LEU A 25 9.51 12.59 1.11
C LEU A 25 9.46 11.24 0.40
N ILE A 26 9.91 10.19 1.06
CA ILE A 26 9.81 8.80 0.58
C ILE A 26 8.60 8.16 1.28
N THR A 27 7.63 7.63 0.50
CA THR A 27 6.47 6.94 1.07
C THR A 27 6.87 5.60 1.71
N THR A 28 6.22 5.23 2.80
CA THR A 28 6.60 4.09 3.64
C THR A 28 5.67 2.86 3.50
N CYS A 29 4.92 2.78 2.42
CA CYS A 29 4.01 1.65 2.17
C CYS A 29 4.71 0.35 1.84
N CYS A 30 5.94 0.40 1.27
CA CYS A 30 6.73 -0.77 0.89
C CYS A 30 7.75 -1.14 1.99
N PRO A 31 7.54 -2.23 2.76
CA PRO A 31 8.45 -2.61 3.84
C PRO A 31 9.88 -2.90 3.35
N THR A 32 10.03 -3.43 2.13
CA THR A 32 11.36 -3.68 1.54
C THR A 32 12.13 -2.38 1.33
N ILE A 33 11.47 -1.31 0.91
CA ILE A 33 12.12 0.00 0.72
C ILE A 33 12.50 0.59 2.08
N ASN A 34 11.62 0.47 3.09
CA ASN A 34 11.94 0.94 4.43
C ASN A 34 13.20 0.23 4.96
N MET A 35 13.25 -1.11 4.89
CA MET A 35 14.42 -1.90 5.28
C MET A 35 15.67 -1.56 4.45
N LEU A 36 15.50 -1.27 3.16
CA LEU A 36 16.63 -0.86 2.29
C LEU A 36 17.23 0.46 2.77
N VAL A 37 16.38 1.44 3.10
CA VAL A 37 16.84 2.73 3.63
C VAL A 37 17.49 2.54 4.99
N GLU A 38 16.82 1.88 5.93
CA GLU A 38 17.31 1.65 7.29
C GLU A 38 18.68 0.95 7.33
N LYS A 39 18.91 -0.04 6.44
CA LYS A 39 20.13 -0.85 6.46
C LYS A 39 21.27 -0.29 5.62
N TYR A 40 20.97 0.35 4.49
CA TYR A 40 21.98 0.70 3.49
C TYR A 40 22.06 2.20 3.17
N PHE A 41 21.10 2.99 3.63
CA PHE A 41 21.05 4.45 3.45
C PHE A 41 20.55 5.12 4.75
N PRO A 42 21.17 4.80 5.93
CA PRO A 42 20.68 5.31 7.21
C PRO A 42 20.65 6.84 7.29
N GLU A 43 21.49 7.51 6.52
CA GLU A 43 21.52 8.97 6.36
C GLU A 43 20.26 9.56 5.71
N LEU A 44 19.40 8.72 5.12
CA LEU A 44 18.15 9.11 4.49
C LEU A 44 16.90 8.77 5.34
N ILE A 45 17.07 8.26 6.55
CA ILE A 45 15.95 7.85 7.42
C ILE A 45 14.96 9.01 7.64
N ASP A 46 15.46 10.22 7.83
CA ASP A 46 14.64 11.42 8.04
C ASP A 46 13.81 11.83 6.81
N GLN A 47 14.09 11.24 5.64
CA GLN A 47 13.29 11.42 4.43
C GLN A 47 12.22 10.33 4.23
N LEU A 48 12.25 9.25 5.02
CA LEU A 48 11.12 8.33 5.12
C LEU A 48 9.97 9.03 5.85
N ALA A 49 8.78 8.92 5.31
CA ALA A 49 7.60 9.43 5.97
C ALA A 49 7.38 8.72 7.31
N SER A 50 7.22 9.48 8.40
CA SER A 50 6.87 8.90 9.71
C SER A 50 5.38 8.50 9.77
N VAL A 51 5.00 7.58 8.88
CA VAL A 51 3.62 7.11 8.70
C VAL A 51 3.63 5.58 8.56
N PRO A 52 2.77 4.85 9.29
CA PRO A 52 2.68 3.41 9.14
C PRO A 52 2.14 3.03 7.76
N SER A 53 2.44 1.80 7.31
CA SER A 53 1.82 1.30 6.09
C SER A 53 0.30 1.18 6.24
N PRO A 54 -0.47 1.21 5.14
CA PRO A 54 -1.92 0.99 5.19
C PRO A 54 -2.32 -0.30 5.91
N ALA A 55 -1.54 -1.39 5.78
CA ALA A 55 -1.82 -2.64 6.48
C ALA A 55 -1.73 -2.46 8.00
N VAL A 56 -0.65 -1.88 8.49
CA VAL A 56 -0.48 -1.61 9.93
C VAL A 56 -1.53 -0.63 10.44
N ALA A 57 -1.80 0.45 9.70
CA ALA A 57 -2.83 1.42 10.06
C ALA A 57 -4.21 0.77 10.16
N HIS A 58 -4.58 -0.08 9.19
CA HIS A 58 -5.85 -0.77 9.18
C HIS A 58 -6.00 -1.75 10.35
N CYS A 59 -4.95 -2.49 10.69
CA CYS A 59 -4.97 -3.38 11.85
C CYS A 59 -5.23 -2.62 13.16
N ARG A 60 -4.64 -1.44 13.33
CA ARG A 60 -4.91 -0.58 14.49
C ARG A 60 -6.36 -0.13 14.51
N MET A 61 -6.90 0.32 13.38
CA MET A 61 -8.31 0.71 13.25
C MET A 61 -9.26 -0.46 13.57
N LEU A 62 -8.94 -1.68 13.12
CA LEU A 62 -9.75 -2.85 13.43
C LEU A 62 -9.74 -3.18 14.92
N ARG A 63 -8.59 -3.09 15.60
CA ARG A 63 -8.52 -3.31 17.05
C ARG A 63 -9.21 -2.21 17.87
N GLU A 64 -9.19 -0.98 17.38
CA GLU A 64 -9.97 0.12 17.96
C GLU A 64 -11.49 -0.16 17.85
N ALA A 65 -11.94 -0.70 16.71
CA ALA A 65 -13.36 -0.94 16.45
C ALA A 65 -13.89 -2.23 17.11
N TYR A 66 -13.09 -3.30 17.12
CA TYR A 66 -13.52 -4.64 17.54
C TYR A 66 -12.87 -5.13 18.85
N GLY A 67 -12.04 -4.31 19.46
CA GLY A 67 -11.34 -4.62 20.72
C GLY A 67 -9.91 -5.15 20.50
N PRO A 68 -9.07 -5.07 21.56
CA PRO A 68 -7.64 -5.39 21.47
C PRO A 68 -7.34 -6.87 21.19
N ASP A 69 -8.27 -7.77 21.55
CA ASP A 69 -8.12 -9.22 21.33
C ASP A 69 -8.49 -9.67 19.92
N CYS A 70 -8.97 -8.75 19.08
CA CYS A 70 -9.31 -9.03 17.69
C CYS A 70 -8.08 -9.54 16.93
N LYS A 71 -8.21 -10.74 16.34
CA LYS A 71 -7.17 -11.34 15.50
C LYS A 71 -7.26 -10.78 14.09
N VAL A 72 -6.15 -10.24 13.59
CA VAL A 72 -6.11 -9.58 12.29
C VAL A 72 -5.18 -10.32 11.35
N VAL A 73 -5.72 -10.81 10.24
CA VAL A 73 -4.98 -11.47 9.17
C VAL A 73 -4.93 -10.55 7.96
N PHE A 74 -3.72 -10.25 7.48
CA PHE A 74 -3.54 -9.53 6.22
C PHE A 74 -3.42 -10.51 5.06
N ILE A 75 -4.20 -10.30 4.00
CA ILE A 75 -4.14 -11.09 2.77
C ILE A 75 -3.72 -10.16 1.64
N GLY A 76 -2.65 -10.54 0.90
CA GLY A 76 -2.15 -9.69 -0.18
C GLY A 76 -0.96 -10.28 -0.95
N PRO A 77 -0.44 -9.58 -1.96
CA PRO A 77 0.61 -10.11 -2.85
C PRO A 77 2.03 -9.99 -2.30
N CYS A 78 2.22 -9.41 -1.11
CA CYS A 78 3.52 -8.94 -0.66
C CYS A 78 4.13 -9.83 0.42
N ILE A 79 5.23 -10.53 0.09
CA ILE A 79 5.94 -11.38 1.04
C ILE A 79 6.59 -10.58 2.19
N SER A 80 7.04 -9.35 1.93
CA SER A 80 7.68 -8.50 2.96
C SER A 80 6.70 -8.05 4.05
N LYS A 81 5.39 -8.19 3.83
CA LYS A 81 4.38 -7.98 4.87
C LYS A 81 4.45 -9.00 6.00
N LYS A 82 5.01 -10.21 5.75
CA LYS A 82 5.28 -11.18 6.82
C LYS A 82 6.29 -10.61 7.82
N HIS A 83 7.39 -10.03 7.32
CA HIS A 83 8.38 -9.37 8.16
C HIS A 83 7.81 -8.11 8.86
N GLU A 84 7.03 -7.30 8.15
CA GLU A 84 6.38 -6.14 8.76
C GLU A 84 5.42 -6.54 9.89
N ALA A 85 4.74 -7.68 9.77
CA ALA A 85 3.90 -8.23 10.84
C ALA A 85 4.73 -8.57 12.09
N GLU A 86 5.87 -9.24 11.91
CA GLU A 86 6.77 -9.61 12.99
C GLU A 86 7.33 -8.38 13.71
N VAL A 87 7.78 -7.37 12.97
CA VAL A 87 8.40 -6.17 13.54
C VAL A 87 7.36 -5.25 14.19
N SER A 88 6.20 -5.07 13.56
CA SER A 88 5.17 -4.16 14.07
C SER A 88 4.28 -4.75 15.15
N GLY A 89 4.15 -6.08 15.21
CA GLY A 89 3.17 -6.78 16.04
C GLY A 89 1.70 -6.43 15.69
N ALA A 90 1.47 -5.74 14.57
CA ALA A 90 0.14 -5.24 14.24
C ALA A 90 -0.75 -6.30 13.58
N MET A 91 -0.17 -7.25 12.86
CA MET A 91 -0.86 -8.33 12.17
C MET A 91 -0.54 -9.66 12.87
N ASP A 92 -1.56 -10.47 13.16
CA ASP A 92 -1.38 -11.80 13.77
C ASP A 92 -0.89 -12.81 12.73
N ALA A 93 -1.27 -12.65 11.46
CA ALA A 93 -0.77 -13.44 10.34
C ALA A 93 -0.81 -12.65 9.04
N VAL A 94 0.03 -13.09 8.08
CA VAL A 94 0.05 -12.57 6.71
C VAL A 94 0.01 -13.76 5.76
N LEU A 95 -0.96 -13.77 4.85
CA LEU A 95 -1.14 -14.80 3.83
C LEU A 95 -1.00 -14.16 2.44
N LEU A 96 -0.25 -14.82 1.57
CA LEU A 96 -0.25 -14.49 0.14
C LEU A 96 -1.54 -15.01 -0.53
N PHE A 97 -1.93 -14.43 -1.64
CA PHE A 97 -3.11 -14.90 -2.37
C PHE A 97 -3.00 -16.38 -2.76
N ASP A 98 -1.81 -16.85 -3.13
CA ASP A 98 -1.58 -18.26 -3.48
C ASP A 98 -1.68 -19.17 -2.25
N GLU A 99 -1.23 -18.73 -1.08
CA GLU A 99 -1.38 -19.47 0.17
C GLU A 99 -2.86 -19.62 0.55
N VAL A 100 -3.66 -18.55 0.38
CA VAL A 100 -5.11 -18.61 0.62
C VAL A 100 -5.79 -19.55 -0.37
N ARG A 101 -5.44 -19.45 -1.67
CA ARG A 101 -6.00 -20.32 -2.72
C ARG A 101 -5.70 -21.79 -2.45
N GLU A 102 -4.47 -22.10 -2.10
CA GLU A 102 -4.08 -23.46 -1.75
C GLU A 102 -4.80 -23.97 -0.51
N TRP A 103 -4.99 -23.12 0.51
CA TRP A 103 -5.75 -23.46 1.69
C TRP A 103 -7.21 -23.78 1.36
N LEU A 104 -7.90 -22.91 0.61
CA LEU A 104 -9.27 -23.14 0.16
C LEU A 104 -9.40 -24.44 -0.65
N ARG A 105 -8.42 -24.73 -1.53
CA ARG A 105 -8.36 -25.97 -2.31
C ARG A 105 -8.26 -27.22 -1.40
N ARG A 106 -7.42 -27.18 -0.38
CA ARG A 106 -7.27 -28.29 0.59
C ARG A 106 -8.56 -28.55 1.38
N GLU A 107 -9.23 -27.48 1.75
CA GLU A 107 -10.51 -27.56 2.49
C GLU A 107 -11.71 -27.85 1.57
N SER A 108 -11.48 -28.03 0.26
CA SER A 108 -12.52 -28.24 -0.75
C SER A 108 -13.58 -27.13 -0.77
N ILE A 109 -13.17 -25.90 -0.45
CA ILE A 109 -14.02 -24.69 -0.51
C ILE A 109 -13.95 -24.15 -1.94
N PRO A 110 -15.05 -24.17 -2.70
CA PRO A 110 -15.05 -23.64 -4.05
C PRO A 110 -14.85 -22.12 -4.04
N VAL A 111 -13.98 -21.63 -4.95
CA VAL A 111 -13.84 -20.21 -5.26
C VAL A 111 -14.63 -19.96 -6.53
N ASP A 112 -15.94 -20.09 -6.46
CA ASP A 112 -16.85 -19.68 -7.51
C ASP A 112 -17.19 -18.20 -7.33
N GLY A 113 -17.40 -17.51 -8.42
CA GLY A 113 -17.76 -16.09 -8.43
C GLY A 113 -19.18 -15.86 -7.91
N GLY A 114 -19.48 -16.30 -6.69
CA GLY A 114 -20.72 -15.99 -6.01
C GLY A 114 -20.97 -14.48 -6.03
N GLU A 115 -22.23 -14.07 -5.96
CA GLU A 115 -22.58 -12.66 -5.86
C GLU A 115 -21.86 -12.07 -4.64
N ASP A 116 -21.04 -11.06 -4.88
CA ASP A 116 -20.26 -10.37 -3.86
C ASP A 116 -21.20 -9.51 -2.99
N GLU A 117 -21.84 -10.15 -2.01
CA GLU A 117 -22.69 -9.42 -1.05
C GLU A 117 -21.88 -8.35 -0.29
N SER A 118 -20.56 -8.54 -0.14
CA SER A 118 -19.68 -7.55 0.49
C SER A 118 -19.49 -6.30 -0.37
N ALA A 119 -19.74 -6.39 -1.66
CA ALA A 119 -19.73 -5.23 -2.55
C ALA A 119 -20.78 -4.19 -2.15
N ARG A 120 -21.83 -4.61 -1.46
CA ARG A 120 -22.90 -3.71 -1.00
C ARG A 120 -22.47 -2.79 0.15
N GLU A 121 -21.47 -3.20 0.94
CA GLU A 121 -20.94 -2.42 2.07
C GLU A 121 -19.60 -1.71 1.76
N MET A 122 -19.12 -1.77 0.51
CA MET A 122 -17.82 -1.23 0.16
C MET A 122 -17.81 0.30 0.15
N HIS A 123 -16.98 0.89 1.01
CA HIS A 123 -16.69 2.32 0.93
C HIS A 123 -15.97 2.65 -0.38
N HIS A 124 -16.56 3.53 -1.19
CA HIS A 124 -15.88 4.02 -2.38
C HIS A 124 -14.69 4.87 -1.96
N THR A 125 -13.48 4.42 -2.29
CA THR A 125 -12.25 5.19 -2.04
C THR A 125 -11.29 5.14 -3.22
N LEU A 126 -10.75 6.31 -3.57
CA LEU A 126 -9.69 6.42 -4.56
C LEU A 126 -8.44 5.60 -4.15
N SER A 127 -8.24 5.38 -2.86
CA SER A 127 -7.07 4.66 -2.33
C SER A 127 -7.00 3.17 -2.73
N ARG A 128 -8.02 2.63 -3.38
CA ARG A 128 -7.96 1.32 -4.05
C ARG A 128 -6.89 1.24 -5.15
N VAL A 129 -6.42 2.39 -5.67
CA VAL A 129 -5.34 2.42 -6.67
C VAL A 129 -3.93 2.30 -6.09
N TYR A 130 -3.78 2.20 -4.77
CA TYR A 130 -2.47 2.06 -4.12
C TYR A 130 -1.57 0.94 -4.69
N PRO A 131 -2.10 -0.23 -5.14
CA PRO A 131 -1.27 -1.32 -5.63
C PRO A 131 -0.56 -1.06 -6.97
N VAL A 132 -0.95 -0.03 -7.72
CA VAL A 132 -0.37 0.27 -9.04
C VAL A 132 0.66 1.40 -8.96
N PRO A 133 1.66 1.45 -9.85
CA PRO A 133 2.64 2.53 -9.88
C PRO A 133 1.99 3.92 -9.97
N GLY A 134 2.36 4.83 -9.10
CA GLY A 134 1.79 6.17 -8.98
C GLY A 134 0.42 6.21 -8.28
N GLY A 135 -0.05 5.08 -7.76
CA GLY A 135 -1.34 4.99 -7.09
C GLY A 135 -1.41 5.80 -5.81
N ILE A 136 -0.36 5.75 -4.99
CA ILE A 136 -0.25 6.54 -3.76
C ILE A 136 -0.27 8.03 -4.08
N LEU A 137 0.54 8.45 -5.05
CA LEU A 137 0.65 9.85 -5.43
C LEU A 137 -0.68 10.44 -5.92
N LYS A 138 -1.53 9.64 -6.56
CA LYS A 138 -2.87 10.07 -7.01
C LYS A 138 -3.82 10.40 -5.87
N THR A 139 -3.60 9.81 -4.69
CA THR A 139 -4.49 9.99 -3.53
C THR A 139 -4.08 11.17 -2.65
N ILE A 140 -2.87 11.72 -2.84
CA ILE A 140 -2.41 12.91 -2.13
C ILE A 140 -2.90 14.15 -2.88
N PRO A 141 -3.68 15.04 -2.25
CA PRO A 141 -4.19 16.25 -2.89
C PRO A 141 -3.08 17.10 -3.52
N LEU A 142 -3.30 17.57 -4.75
CA LEU A 142 -2.32 18.35 -5.50
C LEU A 142 -1.83 19.59 -4.73
N GLU A 143 -2.74 20.28 -4.04
CA GLU A 143 -2.43 21.48 -3.25
C GLU A 143 -1.42 21.19 -2.13
N GLN A 144 -1.50 20.01 -1.51
CA GLN A 144 -0.60 19.63 -0.42
C GLN A 144 0.80 19.26 -0.91
N ARG A 145 0.93 18.78 -2.14
CA ARG A 145 2.21 18.37 -2.74
C ARG A 145 2.76 19.30 -3.81
N LYS A 146 2.13 20.45 -4.05
CA LYS A 146 2.51 21.41 -5.13
C LYS A 146 3.94 21.93 -5.06
N LYS A 147 4.57 21.90 -3.88
CA LYS A 147 5.97 22.27 -3.70
C LYS A 147 6.96 21.17 -4.11
N TYR A 148 6.46 19.98 -4.39
CA TYR A 148 7.27 18.78 -4.65
C TYR A 148 6.95 18.19 -6.02
N ASN A 149 7.98 17.69 -6.68
CA ASN A 149 7.82 16.87 -7.87
C ASN A 149 7.39 15.45 -7.45
N ALA A 150 6.26 14.96 -7.96
CA ALA A 150 5.72 13.67 -7.59
C ALA A 150 6.16 12.59 -8.60
N VAL A 151 6.92 11.60 -8.15
CA VAL A 151 7.47 10.54 -9.00
C VAL A 151 7.27 9.17 -8.35
N ALA A 152 6.79 8.22 -9.14
CA ALA A 152 6.76 6.81 -8.77
C ALA A 152 8.02 6.11 -9.32
N VAL A 153 8.69 5.36 -8.45
CA VAL A 153 9.89 4.57 -8.77
C VAL A 153 9.64 3.13 -8.36
N ASP A 154 9.58 2.24 -9.32
CA ASP A 154 9.35 0.81 -9.12
C ASP A 154 10.53 -0.03 -9.61
N GLY A 155 10.72 -1.18 -8.96
CA GLY A 155 11.88 -2.04 -9.19
C GLY A 155 13.10 -1.66 -8.35
N LEU A 156 13.67 -2.69 -7.67
CA LEU A 156 14.72 -2.50 -6.67
C LEU A 156 15.93 -1.73 -7.17
N ASN A 157 16.41 -2.02 -8.39
CA ASN A 157 17.59 -1.36 -8.94
C ASN A 157 17.37 0.14 -9.17
N ARG A 158 16.20 0.54 -9.66
CA ARG A 158 15.83 1.95 -9.82
C ARG A 158 15.73 2.65 -8.49
N CYS A 159 15.12 1.99 -7.49
CA CYS A 159 15.02 2.51 -6.13
C CYS A 159 16.43 2.75 -5.53
N ILE A 160 17.34 1.78 -5.64
CA ILE A 160 18.72 1.92 -5.17
C ILE A 160 19.43 3.10 -5.87
N GLN A 161 19.26 3.23 -7.19
CA GLN A 161 19.88 4.35 -7.91
C GLN A 161 19.30 5.69 -7.45
N THR A 162 17.99 5.79 -7.29
CA THR A 162 17.32 7.00 -6.79
C THR A 162 17.81 7.37 -5.38
N LEU A 163 17.94 6.38 -4.48
CA LEU A 163 18.45 6.62 -3.12
C LEU A 163 19.92 7.12 -3.14
N ARG A 164 20.77 6.59 -4.03
CA ARG A 164 22.12 7.10 -4.24
C ARG A 164 22.12 8.54 -4.72
N ASP A 165 21.25 8.89 -5.65
CA ASP A 165 21.17 10.25 -6.19
C ASP A 165 20.64 11.26 -5.15
N ILE A 166 19.75 10.82 -4.24
CA ILE A 166 19.33 11.62 -3.07
C ILE A 166 20.50 11.80 -2.10
N ARG A 167 21.18 10.72 -1.72
CA ARG A 167 22.34 10.74 -0.82
C ARG A 167 23.43 11.66 -1.34
N ASP A 168 23.68 11.62 -2.64
CA ASP A 168 24.70 12.41 -3.31
C ASP A 168 24.24 13.86 -3.59
N ASN A 169 23.08 14.29 -3.04
CA ASN A 169 22.48 15.62 -3.20
C ASN A 169 22.22 16.04 -4.67
N LYS A 170 22.02 15.07 -5.58
CA LYS A 170 21.71 15.33 -6.98
C LYS A 170 20.25 15.68 -7.21
N ILE A 171 19.35 15.19 -6.33
CA ILE A 171 17.91 15.42 -6.41
C ILE A 171 17.36 15.88 -5.06
N THR A 172 16.47 16.88 -5.11
CA THR A 172 15.74 17.42 -3.96
C THR A 172 14.42 18.00 -4.43
N GLY A 173 13.46 18.14 -3.54
CA GLY A 173 12.13 18.67 -3.86
C GLY A 173 11.19 17.60 -4.45
N TYR A 174 11.32 16.34 -4.03
CA TYR A 174 10.50 15.25 -4.54
C TYR A 174 9.65 14.58 -3.45
N VAL A 175 8.43 14.18 -3.84
CA VAL A 175 7.68 13.13 -3.15
C VAL A 175 7.79 11.86 -3.98
N LEU A 176 8.37 10.82 -3.37
CA LEU A 176 8.76 9.58 -4.04
C LEU A 176 7.89 8.43 -3.56
N GLU A 177 7.07 7.89 -4.46
CA GLU A 177 6.43 6.60 -4.25
C GLU A 177 7.40 5.51 -4.69
N MET A 178 8.01 4.79 -3.74
CA MET A 178 9.02 3.78 -4.04
C MET A 178 8.48 2.37 -3.76
N SER A 179 8.69 1.47 -4.72
CA SER A 179 8.29 0.06 -4.65
C SER A 179 9.43 -0.84 -5.10
N SER A 180 9.78 -1.87 -4.32
CA SER A 180 10.85 -2.81 -4.68
C SER A 180 10.49 -3.73 -5.86
N CYS A 181 9.22 -4.06 -6.01
CA CYS A 181 8.73 -4.86 -7.12
C CYS A 181 8.57 -4.01 -8.38
N VAL A 182 8.92 -4.56 -9.53
CA VAL A 182 8.54 -3.99 -10.83
C VAL A 182 7.01 -4.03 -10.91
N ASP A 183 6.41 -2.98 -11.45
CA ASP A 183 4.95 -2.80 -11.50
C ASP A 183 4.28 -2.62 -10.12
N SER A 184 5.04 -2.26 -9.09
CA SER A 184 4.56 -2.10 -7.71
C SER A 184 3.93 -3.38 -7.15
N CYS A 185 2.86 -3.27 -6.33
CA CYS A 185 2.26 -4.44 -5.69
C CYS A 185 1.55 -5.38 -6.67
N VAL A 186 1.06 -4.89 -7.81
CA VAL A 186 0.45 -5.76 -8.84
C VAL A 186 1.48 -6.65 -9.55
N GLY A 187 2.79 -6.33 -9.45
CA GLY A 187 3.90 -7.19 -9.82
C GLY A 187 4.53 -7.94 -8.64
N GLY A 188 3.84 -7.99 -7.51
CA GLY A 188 4.33 -8.64 -6.30
C GLY A 188 4.45 -10.15 -6.39
N PRO A 189 5.35 -10.79 -5.62
CA PRO A 189 5.66 -12.21 -5.74
C PRO A 189 4.48 -13.14 -5.48
N GLY A 190 3.48 -12.73 -4.71
CA GLY A 190 2.27 -13.52 -4.45
C GLY A 190 1.24 -13.50 -5.61
N LEU A 191 1.59 -12.92 -6.76
CA LEU A 191 0.76 -12.89 -7.98
C LEU A 191 1.47 -13.48 -9.20
N HIS A 192 2.75 -13.87 -9.09
CA HIS A 192 3.56 -14.26 -10.26
C HIS A 192 3.16 -15.58 -10.92
N GLU A 193 2.51 -16.50 -10.22
CA GLU A 193 2.15 -17.81 -10.78
C GLU A 193 1.09 -17.75 -11.90
N HIS A 194 0.44 -16.62 -12.10
CA HIS A 194 -0.72 -16.54 -13.00
C HIS A 194 -0.45 -15.90 -14.35
N GLY A 195 0.79 -15.43 -14.61
CA GLY A 195 1.16 -14.90 -15.93
C GLY A 195 0.26 -13.79 -16.47
N THR A 196 -0.52 -13.13 -15.61
CA THR A 196 -1.42 -12.07 -16.04
C THR A 196 -0.60 -10.86 -16.50
N PRO A 197 -0.77 -10.38 -17.74
CA PRO A 197 -0.05 -9.22 -18.21
C PRO A 197 -0.30 -7.99 -17.31
N PHE A 198 0.75 -7.22 -17.05
CA PHE A 198 0.69 -6.03 -16.19
C PHE A 198 -0.49 -5.10 -16.50
N LEU A 199 -0.73 -4.81 -17.79
CA LEU A 199 -1.84 -3.93 -18.20
C LEU A 199 -3.20 -4.46 -17.77
N LEU A 200 -3.41 -5.78 -17.80
CA LEU A 200 -4.67 -6.39 -17.34
C LEU A 200 -4.81 -6.31 -15.83
N SER A 201 -3.75 -6.60 -15.09
CA SER A 201 -3.73 -6.45 -13.63
C SER A 201 -4.01 -5.01 -13.20
N LYS A 202 -3.36 -4.07 -13.87
CA LYS A 202 -3.56 -2.63 -13.63
C LYS A 202 -4.99 -2.20 -13.96
N SER A 203 -5.54 -2.66 -15.10
CA SER A 203 -6.92 -2.36 -15.50
C SER A 203 -7.90 -2.89 -14.47
N ALA A 204 -7.74 -4.13 -14.02
CA ALA A 204 -8.59 -4.73 -12.99
C ALA A 204 -8.62 -3.89 -11.69
N VAL A 205 -7.46 -3.38 -11.25
CA VAL A 205 -7.39 -2.48 -10.08
C VAL A 205 -8.16 -1.18 -10.33
N TYR A 206 -8.01 -0.56 -11.50
CA TYR A 206 -8.74 0.66 -11.83
C TYR A 206 -10.25 0.41 -11.96
N ASP A 207 -10.66 -0.69 -12.56
CA ASP A 207 -12.07 -1.04 -12.70
C ASP A 207 -12.68 -1.30 -11.31
N PHE A 208 -11.98 -2.02 -10.45
CA PHE A 208 -12.40 -2.20 -9.06
C PHE A 208 -12.47 -0.87 -8.30
N SER A 209 -11.49 0.02 -8.49
CA SER A 209 -11.48 1.32 -7.80
C SER A 209 -12.64 2.25 -8.19
N ARG A 210 -13.25 2.02 -9.34
CA ARG A 210 -14.40 2.79 -9.86
C ARG A 210 -15.76 2.22 -9.46
N ARG A 211 -15.80 0.98 -8.92
CA ARG A 211 -17.05 0.38 -8.45
C ARG A 211 -17.63 1.21 -7.31
N LYS A 212 -18.86 1.64 -7.50
CA LYS A 212 -19.64 2.33 -6.46
C LYS A 212 -20.46 1.29 -5.69
N PRO A 213 -20.73 1.52 -4.38
CA PRO A 213 -21.69 0.69 -3.67
C PRO A 213 -23.06 0.80 -4.35
N GLU A 214 -23.72 -0.33 -4.52
CA GLU A 214 -25.06 -0.37 -5.13
C GLU A 214 -26.15 0.25 -4.23
N THR A 215 -25.89 0.35 -2.94
CA THR A 215 -26.81 0.93 -1.95
C THR A 215 -26.08 1.99 -1.13
N PRO A 216 -26.70 3.16 -0.87
CA PRO A 216 -26.15 4.10 0.09
C PRO A 216 -26.08 3.45 1.47
N LEU A 217 -24.92 3.54 2.14
CA LEU A 217 -24.81 3.12 3.53
C LEU A 217 -25.82 3.87 4.38
N PRO A 218 -26.52 3.21 5.34
CA PRO A 218 -27.34 3.91 6.31
C PRO A 218 -26.45 4.91 7.05
N ARG A 219 -26.91 6.15 7.14
CA ARG A 219 -26.24 7.17 7.97
C ARG A 219 -26.30 6.69 9.40
N THR A 220 -25.16 6.39 9.99
CA THR A 220 -25.06 6.23 11.45
C THR A 220 -25.31 7.60 12.05
N GLU A 221 -26.47 7.76 12.72
CA GLU A 221 -26.75 8.89 13.59
C GLU A 221 -25.87 8.83 14.84
#